data_3ea818c019b28048563c2efbf2288676
#
_entry.id   3ea818c019b28048563c2efbf2288676
#
_cell.length_a   1.000
_cell.length_b   1.000
_cell.length_c   1.000
_cell.angle_alpha   90.00
_cell.angle_beta   90.00
_cell.angle_gamma   90.00
#
_symmetry.space_group_name_H-M   'P 1'
#
loop_
_entity.id
_entity.type
_entity.pdbx_description
1 polymer ?
#
loop_
_entity_poly.entity_id
_entity_poly.type
_entity_poly.pdbx_seq_one_letter_code
_entity_poly.pdbx_strand_id
1 'polypeptide(L)'
;DNYVEEVIKTLFEMIERPNVENDEFDLKTFNIIKERLKREINSLKENPIKQSIKEAFKTMDSNTATSYELLGTIEQLDNITPSSLYDAYKTLRKEFKVDIFLIGNLEMDDLATLIKKYFKNRYIVDINFDMMVDNKEVKKVHEASLKSENIQTNLVMLFNLKNLNDLEKNITLNAFNYIYGSGGLTSKLYKSIREENSLCYAINSMYLKYDGLLMVQISLDQCNVKKAISLVKKKLKKMQNGEFSDMELNDAINNMIISLDMSLDNNVAILNNYVFNIYDNLPLIEKRKEYFKEINKNDIINVSKKIKLNTIFTLEGKDS
;
A
#
# COMPACT_ATOMS: atom_id res chain seq x y z
N ASP A 1 35.11 -1.12 12.83
CA ASP A 1 35.36 -0.83 11.41
C ASP A 1 35.34 -2.12 10.55
N ASN A 2 36.04 -3.20 10.95
CA ASN A 2 36.03 -4.48 10.21
C ASN A 2 34.62 -5.08 10.07
N TYR A 3 33.72 -4.88 11.03
CA TYR A 3 32.39 -5.47 11.03
C TYR A 3 31.49 -4.91 9.90
N VAL A 4 31.57 -3.60 9.64
CA VAL A 4 30.78 -2.95 8.57
C VAL A 4 31.22 -3.44 7.20
N GLU A 5 32.54 -3.54 6.99
CA GLU A 5 33.09 -4.08 5.74
C GLU A 5 32.64 -5.53 5.52
N GLU A 6 32.62 -6.35 6.56
CA GLU A 6 32.19 -7.74 6.48
C GLU A 6 30.71 -7.85 6.12
N VAL A 7 29.84 -7.01 6.72
CA VAL A 7 28.40 -6.96 6.39
C VAL A 7 28.19 -6.57 4.93
N ILE A 8 28.85 -5.49 4.47
CA ILE A 8 28.75 -5.03 3.08
C ILE A 8 29.26 -6.11 2.11
N LYS A 9 30.41 -6.68 2.41
CA LYS A 9 30.99 -7.77 1.61
C LYS A 9 30.00 -8.95 1.50
N THR A 10 29.46 -9.41 2.62
CA THR A 10 28.52 -10.54 2.65
C THR A 10 27.26 -10.24 1.84
N LEU A 11 26.68 -9.03 1.99
CA LEU A 11 25.51 -8.62 1.22
C LEU A 11 25.79 -8.68 -0.29
N PHE A 12 26.92 -8.14 -0.74
CA PHE A 12 27.25 -8.15 -2.17
C PHE A 12 27.65 -9.54 -2.66
N GLU A 13 28.29 -10.37 -1.84
CA GLU A 13 28.56 -11.77 -2.20
C GLU A 13 27.26 -12.56 -2.42
N MET A 14 26.23 -12.36 -1.58
CA MET A 14 24.93 -12.99 -1.78
C MET A 14 24.24 -12.55 -3.09
N ILE A 15 24.40 -11.28 -3.48
CA ILE A 15 23.85 -10.74 -4.71
C ILE A 15 24.68 -11.17 -5.94
N GLU A 16 26.01 -11.15 -5.85
CA GLU A 16 26.91 -11.33 -6.99
C GLU A 16 27.31 -12.79 -7.24
N ARG A 17 27.17 -13.65 -6.24
CA ARG A 17 27.57 -15.06 -6.27
C ARG A 17 26.44 -15.98 -5.79
N PRO A 18 25.34 -16.04 -6.55
CA PRO A 18 24.24 -16.97 -6.21
C PRO A 18 24.73 -18.42 -6.27
N ASN A 19 24.07 -19.32 -5.53
CA ASN A 19 24.33 -20.75 -5.58
C ASN A 19 23.75 -21.34 -6.89
N VAL A 20 24.60 -21.41 -7.90
CA VAL A 20 24.25 -21.82 -9.28
C VAL A 20 25.28 -22.82 -9.80
N GLU A 21 24.81 -23.92 -10.39
CA GLU A 21 25.62 -24.88 -11.15
C GLU A 21 25.00 -25.09 -12.53
N ASN A 22 25.83 -25.19 -13.57
CA ASN A 22 25.41 -25.42 -14.96
C ASN A 22 24.31 -24.45 -15.46
N ASP A 23 24.43 -23.16 -15.11
CA ASP A 23 23.45 -22.12 -15.44
C ASP A 23 22.05 -22.33 -14.82
N GLU A 24 21.95 -23.04 -13.70
CA GLU A 24 20.71 -23.30 -12.99
C GLU A 24 20.86 -23.11 -11.48
N PHE A 25 19.81 -22.61 -10.82
CA PHE A 25 19.74 -22.61 -9.36
C PHE A 25 19.62 -24.04 -8.82
N ASP A 26 20.16 -24.28 -7.60
CA ASP A 26 20.03 -25.57 -6.92
C ASP A 26 18.58 -26.05 -6.88
N LEU A 27 18.33 -27.21 -7.50
CA LEU A 27 16.98 -27.79 -7.67
C LEU A 27 16.26 -28.04 -6.34
N LYS A 28 17.01 -28.47 -5.31
CA LYS A 28 16.42 -28.76 -3.99
C LYS A 28 15.91 -27.48 -3.34
N THR A 29 16.74 -26.44 -3.29
CA THR A 29 16.38 -25.12 -2.73
C THR A 29 15.25 -24.49 -3.53
N PHE A 30 15.32 -24.54 -4.88
CA PHE A 30 14.28 -24.07 -5.75
C PHE A 30 12.92 -24.70 -5.44
N ASN A 31 12.85 -26.03 -5.32
CA ASN A 31 11.60 -26.74 -5.00
C ASN A 31 11.04 -26.36 -3.61
N ILE A 32 11.90 -26.20 -2.61
CA ILE A 32 11.48 -25.76 -1.27
C ILE A 32 10.83 -24.36 -1.34
N ILE A 33 11.46 -23.43 -2.03
CA ILE A 33 10.95 -22.05 -2.17
C ILE A 33 9.66 -22.05 -3.00
N LYS A 34 9.61 -22.81 -4.09
CA LYS A 34 8.43 -22.94 -4.95
C LYS A 34 7.22 -23.44 -4.18
N GLU A 35 7.37 -24.50 -3.38
CA GLU A 35 6.30 -25.05 -2.53
C GLU A 35 5.88 -24.08 -1.40
N ARG A 36 6.84 -23.32 -0.84
CA ARG A 36 6.52 -22.25 0.11
C ARG A 36 5.66 -21.15 -0.54
N LEU A 37 6.04 -20.69 -1.74
CA LEU A 37 5.31 -19.67 -2.47
C LEU A 37 3.91 -20.13 -2.89
N LYS A 38 3.76 -21.41 -3.31
CA LYS A 38 2.43 -22.01 -3.57
C LYS A 38 1.51 -21.93 -2.36
N ARG A 39 2.03 -22.29 -1.19
CA ARG A 39 1.26 -22.20 0.07
C ARG A 39 0.87 -20.76 0.39
N GLU A 40 1.77 -19.82 0.17
CA GLU A 40 1.49 -18.39 0.40
C GLU A 40 0.41 -17.88 -0.55
N ILE A 41 0.48 -18.17 -1.86
CA ILE A 41 -0.55 -17.81 -2.85
C ILE A 41 -1.91 -18.41 -2.46
N ASN A 42 -1.95 -19.69 -2.02
CA ASN A 42 -3.20 -20.32 -1.62
C ASN A 42 -3.75 -19.70 -0.33
N SER A 43 -2.91 -19.38 0.66
CA SER A 43 -3.34 -18.74 1.90
C SER A 43 -4.00 -17.36 1.68
N LEU A 44 -3.61 -16.65 0.63
CA LEU A 44 -4.28 -15.39 0.24
C LEU A 44 -5.72 -15.60 -0.20
N LYS A 45 -6.01 -16.73 -0.86
CA LYS A 45 -7.38 -17.09 -1.28
C LYS A 45 -8.26 -17.51 -0.09
N GLU A 46 -7.65 -18.06 0.96
CA GLU A 46 -8.36 -18.47 2.18
C GLU A 46 -8.67 -17.31 3.12
N ASN A 47 -8.08 -16.12 2.90
CA ASN A 47 -8.36 -14.93 3.69
C ASN A 47 -9.48 -14.10 3.04
N PRO A 48 -10.69 -14.07 3.64
CA PRO A 48 -11.86 -13.42 3.02
C PRO A 48 -11.68 -11.92 2.78
N ILE A 49 -10.96 -11.24 3.69
CA ILE A 49 -10.69 -9.80 3.57
C ILE A 49 -9.78 -9.55 2.38
N LYS A 50 -8.66 -10.28 2.27
CA LYS A 50 -7.72 -10.15 1.14
C LYS A 50 -8.38 -10.53 -0.18
N GLN A 51 -9.19 -11.58 -0.18
CA GLN A 51 -9.97 -12.01 -1.35
C GLN A 51 -10.95 -10.91 -1.79
N SER A 52 -11.70 -10.31 -0.87
CA SER A 52 -12.66 -9.26 -1.19
C SER A 52 -11.99 -8.01 -1.78
N ILE A 53 -10.82 -7.61 -1.25
CA ILE A 53 -10.04 -6.50 -1.76
C ILE A 53 -9.54 -6.78 -3.19
N LYS A 54 -8.96 -7.97 -3.41
CA LYS A 54 -8.48 -8.40 -4.72
C LYS A 54 -9.60 -8.38 -5.77
N GLU A 55 -10.76 -8.96 -5.45
CA GLU A 55 -11.88 -9.01 -6.38
C GLU A 55 -12.51 -7.62 -6.61
N ALA A 56 -12.46 -6.72 -5.61
CA ALA A 56 -12.85 -5.32 -5.79
C ALA A 56 -11.95 -4.60 -6.81
N PHE A 57 -10.63 -4.78 -6.75
CA PHE A 57 -9.72 -4.21 -7.73
C PHE A 57 -9.93 -4.77 -9.14
N LYS A 58 -10.14 -6.08 -9.27
CA LYS A 58 -10.50 -6.70 -10.56
C LYS A 58 -11.84 -6.19 -11.12
N THR A 59 -12.82 -5.95 -10.25
CA THR A 59 -14.11 -5.39 -10.62
C THR A 59 -13.98 -3.94 -11.10
N MET A 60 -13.04 -3.19 -10.51
CA MET A 60 -12.74 -1.83 -10.91
C MET A 60 -12.16 -1.77 -12.32
N ASP A 61 -11.05 -2.45 -12.54
CA ASP A 61 -10.40 -2.64 -13.85
C ASP A 61 -9.37 -3.77 -13.77
N SER A 62 -9.62 -4.88 -14.45
CA SER A 62 -8.74 -6.05 -14.46
C SER A 62 -7.40 -5.84 -15.19
N ASN A 63 -7.25 -4.73 -15.91
CA ASN A 63 -6.07 -4.43 -16.73
C ASN A 63 -5.15 -3.38 -16.11
N THR A 64 -5.46 -2.88 -14.92
CA THR A 64 -4.59 -1.93 -14.23
C THR A 64 -3.55 -2.62 -13.35
N ALA A 65 -2.45 -1.93 -13.06
CA ALA A 65 -1.42 -2.42 -12.15
C ALA A 65 -1.99 -2.78 -10.76
N THR A 66 -3.00 -2.04 -10.28
CA THR A 66 -3.68 -2.28 -9.00
C THR A 66 -4.32 -3.66 -8.91
N SER A 67 -4.74 -4.23 -10.04
CA SER A 67 -5.40 -5.55 -10.10
C SER A 67 -4.41 -6.72 -10.20
N TYR A 68 -3.13 -6.47 -10.44
CA TYR A 68 -2.13 -7.52 -10.58
C TYR A 68 -1.87 -8.24 -9.24
N GLU A 69 -1.67 -9.53 -9.34
CA GLU A 69 -1.33 -10.34 -8.18
C GLU A 69 0.17 -10.22 -7.89
N LEU A 70 0.50 -9.63 -6.74
CA LEU A 70 1.89 -9.37 -6.33
C LEU A 70 2.77 -10.64 -6.34
N LEU A 71 2.20 -11.77 -5.93
CA LEU A 71 2.91 -13.07 -5.91
C LEU A 71 2.71 -13.89 -7.20
N GLY A 72 2.01 -13.33 -8.20
CA GLY A 72 1.63 -14.07 -9.39
C GLY A 72 0.56 -15.14 -9.12
N THR A 73 0.38 -16.04 -10.07
CA THR A 73 -0.58 -17.15 -9.99
C THR A 73 0.15 -18.51 -9.87
N ILE A 74 -0.57 -19.53 -9.40
CA ILE A 74 -0.03 -20.90 -9.36
C ILE A 74 0.41 -21.37 -10.75
N GLU A 75 -0.38 -21.07 -11.78
CA GLU A 75 -0.06 -21.43 -13.15
C GLU A 75 1.26 -20.77 -13.64
N GLN A 76 1.43 -19.48 -13.36
CA GLN A 76 2.69 -18.79 -13.66
C GLN A 76 3.85 -19.40 -12.91
N LEU A 77 3.68 -19.67 -11.61
CA LEU A 77 4.71 -20.27 -10.77
C LEU A 77 5.10 -21.68 -11.25
N ASP A 78 4.13 -22.49 -11.72
CA ASP A 78 4.39 -23.84 -12.22
C ASP A 78 5.25 -23.86 -13.48
N ASN A 79 5.18 -22.82 -14.29
CA ASN A 79 5.99 -22.65 -15.48
C ASN A 79 7.43 -22.14 -15.21
N ILE A 80 7.75 -21.74 -13.98
CA ILE A 80 9.11 -21.31 -13.61
C ILE A 80 9.99 -22.54 -13.37
N THR A 81 11.18 -22.55 -13.98
CA THR A 81 12.22 -23.57 -13.81
C THR A 81 13.48 -22.98 -13.16
N PRO A 82 14.40 -23.77 -12.60
CA PRO A 82 15.69 -23.29 -12.08
C PRO A 82 16.49 -22.47 -13.10
N SER A 83 16.50 -22.89 -14.38
CA SER A 83 17.18 -22.22 -15.47
C SER A 83 16.50 -20.90 -15.83
N SER A 84 15.17 -20.88 -16.02
CA SER A 84 14.44 -19.65 -16.34
C SER A 84 14.53 -18.60 -15.22
N LEU A 85 14.58 -19.04 -13.96
CA LEU A 85 14.81 -18.16 -12.81
C LEU A 85 16.21 -17.56 -12.85
N TYR A 86 17.22 -18.34 -13.23
CA TYR A 86 18.59 -17.82 -13.37
C TYR A 86 18.73 -16.84 -14.52
N ASP A 87 18.03 -17.05 -15.64
CA ASP A 87 17.99 -16.09 -16.74
C ASP A 87 17.35 -14.75 -16.31
N ALA A 88 16.26 -14.81 -15.55
CA ALA A 88 15.65 -13.62 -14.97
C ALA A 88 16.60 -12.90 -14.01
N TYR A 89 17.35 -13.63 -13.18
CA TYR A 89 18.36 -13.06 -12.29
C TYR A 89 19.49 -12.37 -13.07
N LYS A 90 19.99 -12.97 -14.17
CA LYS A 90 21.01 -12.35 -15.03
C LYS A 90 20.50 -11.04 -15.64
N THR A 91 19.25 -11.02 -16.11
CA THR A 91 18.58 -9.82 -16.63
C THR A 91 18.46 -8.74 -15.55
N LEU A 92 18.00 -9.10 -14.36
CA LEU A 92 17.87 -8.17 -13.23
C LEU A 92 19.22 -7.55 -12.88
N ARG A 93 20.29 -8.34 -12.83
CA ARG A 93 21.63 -7.83 -12.56
C ARG A 93 22.14 -6.85 -13.62
N LYS A 94 21.80 -7.06 -14.87
CA LYS A 94 22.31 -6.29 -16.01
C LYS A 94 21.50 -5.02 -16.25
N GLU A 95 20.19 -5.08 -16.14
CA GLU A 95 19.27 -4.08 -16.68
C GLU A 95 18.59 -3.21 -15.62
N PHE A 96 18.56 -3.66 -14.36
CA PHE A 96 17.84 -2.93 -13.33
C PHE A 96 18.73 -1.90 -12.63
N LYS A 97 18.14 -0.73 -12.36
CA LYS A 97 18.74 0.29 -11.51
C LYS A 97 18.88 -0.24 -10.08
N VAL A 98 20.00 0.04 -9.44
CA VAL A 98 20.24 -0.29 -8.04
C VAL A 98 20.56 0.99 -7.29
N ASP A 99 19.78 1.28 -6.27
CA ASP A 99 20.03 2.35 -5.30
C ASP A 99 20.26 1.72 -3.93
N ILE A 100 21.27 2.23 -3.23
CA ILE A 100 21.70 1.69 -1.95
C ILE A 100 21.44 2.73 -0.87
N PHE A 101 20.58 2.39 0.07
CA PHE A 101 20.26 3.21 1.23
C PHE A 101 20.83 2.55 2.49
N LEU A 102 21.60 3.29 3.23
CA LEU A 102 22.24 2.80 4.46
C LEU A 102 21.97 3.77 5.60
N ILE A 103 21.77 3.21 6.77
CA ILE A 103 21.66 3.94 8.02
C ILE A 103 22.60 3.32 9.05
N GLY A 104 23.38 4.15 9.72
CA GLY A 104 24.35 3.71 10.72
C GLY A 104 25.27 4.83 11.14
N ASN A 105 26.12 4.56 12.11
CA ASN A 105 27.16 5.48 12.56
C ASN A 105 28.43 5.25 11.72
N LEU A 106 28.45 5.82 10.52
CA LEU A 106 29.51 5.62 9.52
C LEU A 106 29.83 6.92 8.82
N GLU A 107 31.12 7.12 8.48
CA GLU A 107 31.54 8.21 7.62
C GLU A 107 31.21 7.89 6.16
N MET A 108 30.63 8.87 5.44
CA MET A 108 30.10 8.68 4.09
C MET A 108 31.18 8.29 3.07
N ASP A 109 32.38 8.87 3.18
CA ASP A 109 33.48 8.61 2.24
C ASP A 109 34.04 7.20 2.37
N ASP A 110 34.11 6.68 3.59
CA ASP A 110 34.54 5.30 3.86
C ASP A 110 33.52 4.32 3.28
N LEU A 111 32.23 4.61 3.46
CA LEU A 111 31.14 3.81 2.95
C LEU A 111 31.12 3.77 1.42
N ALA A 112 31.25 4.92 0.75
CA ALA A 112 31.31 5.00 -0.70
C ALA A 112 32.49 4.19 -1.27
N THR A 113 33.63 4.20 -0.58
CA THR A 113 34.81 3.42 -0.95
C THR A 113 34.58 1.93 -0.81
N LEU A 114 33.94 1.49 0.29
CA LEU A 114 33.57 0.09 0.51
C LEU A 114 32.57 -0.42 -0.53
N ILE A 115 31.54 0.38 -0.84
CA ILE A 115 30.56 0.01 -1.86
C ILE A 115 31.25 -0.15 -3.22
N LYS A 116 32.08 0.80 -3.65
CA LYS A 116 32.82 0.71 -4.92
C LYS A 116 33.76 -0.50 -4.98
N LYS A 117 34.30 -0.94 -3.85
CA LYS A 117 35.17 -2.11 -3.76
C LYS A 117 34.42 -3.42 -4.06
N TYR A 118 33.21 -3.57 -3.57
CA TYR A 118 32.44 -4.81 -3.65
C TYR A 118 31.38 -4.80 -4.75
N PHE A 119 30.87 -3.63 -5.13
CA PHE A 119 29.83 -3.47 -6.15
C PHE A 119 30.44 -2.94 -7.46
N LYS A 120 30.95 -3.88 -8.28
CA LYS A 120 31.68 -3.56 -9.52
C LYS A 120 30.77 -3.64 -10.73
N ASN A 121 31.06 -2.80 -11.74
CA ASN A 121 30.58 -2.93 -13.13
C ASN A 121 29.07 -2.93 -13.31
N ARG A 122 28.37 -1.88 -12.86
CA ARG A 122 27.01 -1.63 -13.27
C ARG A 122 26.92 -0.37 -14.11
N TYR A 123 26.14 -0.45 -15.18
CA TYR A 123 25.77 0.73 -15.94
C TYR A 123 24.79 1.55 -15.08
N ILE A 124 24.99 2.87 -15.05
CA ILE A 124 23.99 3.77 -14.48
C ILE A 124 22.84 3.83 -15.47
N VAL A 125 21.71 3.26 -15.11
CA VAL A 125 20.48 3.37 -15.89
C VAL A 125 19.63 4.45 -15.23
N ASP A 126 19.38 5.52 -15.96
CA ASP A 126 18.42 6.53 -15.49
C ASP A 126 17.01 6.05 -15.90
N ILE A 127 16.27 5.54 -14.94
CA ILE A 127 14.89 5.10 -15.14
C ILE A 127 14.00 6.15 -14.50
N ASN A 128 13.28 6.88 -15.33
CA ASN A 128 12.19 7.74 -14.89
C ASN A 128 10.89 6.92 -15.01
N PHE A 129 10.20 6.70 -13.89
CA PHE A 129 8.92 6.00 -13.88
C PHE A 129 7.90 6.79 -13.04
N ASP A 130 6.66 6.81 -13.52
CA ASP A 130 5.55 7.33 -12.74
C ASP A 130 5.03 6.22 -11.82
N MET A 131 5.07 6.46 -10.52
CA MET A 131 4.57 5.53 -9.51
C MET A 131 3.05 5.55 -9.38
N MET A 132 2.38 6.53 -9.98
CA MET A 132 0.93 6.73 -9.84
C MET A 132 0.14 5.94 -10.87
N VAL A 133 -0.86 5.21 -10.43
CA VAL A 133 -1.86 4.60 -11.32
C VAL A 133 -2.92 5.64 -11.70
N ASP A 134 -3.11 5.86 -13.00
CA ASP A 134 -4.20 6.73 -13.50
C ASP A 134 -5.48 5.92 -13.72
N ASN A 135 -6.35 5.93 -12.72
CA ASN A 135 -7.64 5.27 -12.80
C ASN A 135 -8.62 6.05 -13.67
N LYS A 136 -9.32 5.36 -14.56
CA LYS A 136 -10.35 5.97 -15.42
C LYS A 136 -11.55 6.43 -14.59
N GLU A 137 -12.14 7.58 -14.96
CA GLU A 137 -13.44 7.96 -14.42
C GLU A 137 -14.52 7.01 -14.93
N VAL A 138 -15.42 6.64 -14.04
CA VAL A 138 -16.54 5.78 -14.38
C VAL A 138 -17.82 6.61 -14.50
N LYS A 139 -18.61 6.36 -15.56
CA LYS A 139 -19.93 6.97 -15.73
C LYS A 139 -20.97 6.32 -14.80
N LYS A 140 -20.76 5.05 -14.46
CA LYS A 140 -21.62 4.26 -13.57
C LYS A 140 -20.74 3.48 -12.61
N VAL A 141 -21.12 3.43 -11.35
CA VAL A 141 -20.43 2.64 -10.32
C VAL A 141 -20.41 1.17 -10.74
N HIS A 142 -19.24 0.54 -10.66
CA HIS A 142 -19.10 -0.90 -10.83
C HIS A 142 -19.63 -1.60 -9.58
N GLU A 143 -20.53 -2.53 -9.74
CA GLU A 143 -21.08 -3.32 -8.63
C GLU A 143 -20.97 -4.80 -8.97
N ALA A 144 -20.37 -5.57 -8.06
CA ALA A 144 -20.27 -7.02 -8.18
C ALA A 144 -20.32 -7.70 -6.82
N SER A 145 -20.72 -8.97 -6.83
CA SER A 145 -20.65 -9.83 -5.66
C SER A 145 -20.19 -11.23 -6.02
N LEU A 146 -19.58 -11.91 -5.04
CA LEU A 146 -19.17 -13.30 -5.12
C LEU A 146 -19.62 -14.01 -3.84
N LYS A 147 -20.25 -15.15 -3.97
CA LYS A 147 -20.63 -15.99 -2.82
C LYS A 147 -19.39 -16.70 -2.25
N SER A 148 -19.31 -16.79 -0.95
CA SER A 148 -18.25 -17.50 -0.25
C SER A 148 -18.80 -18.41 0.85
N GLU A 149 -17.97 -19.37 1.27
CA GLU A 149 -18.29 -20.27 2.38
C GLU A 149 -18.04 -19.65 3.78
N ASN A 150 -17.62 -18.39 3.82
CA ASN A 150 -17.32 -17.66 5.05
C ASN A 150 -18.61 -17.28 5.79
N ILE A 151 -18.54 -17.13 7.10
CA ILE A 151 -19.68 -16.68 7.92
C ILE A 151 -19.95 -15.21 7.69
N GLN A 152 -18.90 -14.39 7.64
CA GLN A 152 -19.04 -12.93 7.51
C GLN A 152 -18.95 -12.50 6.05
N THR A 153 -19.80 -11.54 5.71
CA THR A 153 -19.72 -10.79 4.45
C THR A 153 -18.63 -9.71 4.55
N ASN A 154 -17.84 -9.57 3.51
CA ASN A 154 -16.86 -8.50 3.38
C ASN A 154 -17.23 -7.55 2.25
N LEU A 155 -17.52 -6.30 2.62
CA LEU A 155 -17.82 -5.21 1.70
C LEU A 155 -16.57 -4.36 1.47
N VAL A 156 -16.24 -4.12 0.20
CA VAL A 156 -15.18 -3.19 -0.21
C VAL A 156 -15.77 -2.11 -1.11
N MET A 157 -15.51 -0.87 -0.78
CA MET A 157 -15.88 0.29 -1.59
C MET A 157 -14.61 1.04 -2.01
N LEU A 158 -14.40 1.21 -3.33
CA LEU A 158 -13.27 1.94 -3.89
C LEU A 158 -13.74 3.29 -4.41
N PHE A 159 -12.99 4.32 -4.08
CA PHE A 159 -13.27 5.69 -4.51
C PHE A 159 -12.05 6.22 -5.25
N ASN A 160 -12.24 6.72 -6.46
CA ASN A 160 -11.20 7.42 -7.22
C ASN A 160 -10.86 8.76 -6.58
N LEU A 161 -9.59 9.08 -6.65
CA LEU A 161 -9.01 10.35 -6.24
C LEU A 161 -8.45 11.04 -7.48
N LYS A 162 -8.99 12.20 -7.85
CA LYS A 162 -8.64 12.88 -9.10
C LYS A 162 -8.16 14.30 -8.85
N ASN A 163 -7.29 14.78 -9.74
CA ASN A 163 -6.82 16.17 -9.77
C ASN A 163 -6.24 16.63 -8.42
N LEU A 164 -5.45 15.78 -7.79
CA LEU A 164 -4.76 16.09 -6.54
C LEU A 164 -3.44 16.78 -6.82
N ASN A 165 -3.16 17.87 -6.10
CA ASN A 165 -1.82 18.42 -6.01
C ASN A 165 -0.96 17.64 -5.00
N ASP A 166 0.34 17.92 -4.94
CA ASP A 166 1.28 17.18 -4.09
C ASP A 166 0.99 17.37 -2.59
N LEU A 167 0.54 18.53 -2.18
CA LEU A 167 0.15 18.78 -0.79
C LEU A 167 -1.08 17.94 -0.41
N GLU A 168 -2.07 17.87 -1.28
CA GLU A 168 -3.26 17.05 -1.07
C GLU A 168 -2.91 15.56 -1.00
N LYS A 169 -2.04 15.05 -1.91
CA LYS A 169 -1.59 13.66 -1.93
C LYS A 169 -0.79 13.28 -0.68
N ASN A 170 0.14 14.13 -0.28
CA ASN A 170 1.11 13.78 0.75
C ASN A 170 0.63 14.11 2.17
N ILE A 171 -0.28 15.07 2.32
CA ILE A 171 -0.63 15.67 3.61
C ILE A 171 -2.15 15.64 3.85
N THR A 172 -2.92 16.38 3.05
CA THR A 172 -4.34 16.64 3.35
C THR A 172 -5.20 15.38 3.35
N LEU A 173 -4.98 14.45 2.41
CA LEU A 173 -5.72 13.17 2.33
C LEU A 173 -5.45 12.26 3.53
N ASN A 174 -4.27 12.30 4.13
CA ASN A 174 -4.00 11.54 5.34
C ASN A 174 -4.84 12.06 6.52
N ALA A 175 -4.90 13.39 6.71
CA ALA A 175 -5.74 13.99 7.74
C ALA A 175 -7.24 13.76 7.47
N PHE A 176 -7.69 13.92 6.21
CA PHE A 176 -9.06 13.56 5.82
C PHE A 176 -9.38 12.11 6.17
N ASN A 177 -8.53 11.16 5.76
CA ASN A 177 -8.76 9.75 5.97
C ASN A 177 -8.82 9.38 7.46
N TYR A 178 -7.99 10.04 8.28
CA TYR A 178 -8.03 9.87 9.74
C TYR A 178 -9.41 10.23 10.31
N ILE A 179 -9.93 11.42 9.98
CA ILE A 179 -11.26 11.85 10.44
C ILE A 179 -12.35 10.93 9.89
N TYR A 180 -12.23 10.55 8.62
CA TYR A 180 -13.26 9.78 7.92
C TYR A 180 -13.35 8.35 8.41
N GLY A 181 -12.25 7.57 8.42
CA GLY A 181 -12.34 6.15 8.71
C GLY A 181 -11.11 5.45 9.29
N SER A 182 -9.88 5.99 9.15
CA SER A 182 -8.68 5.33 9.68
C SER A 182 -8.32 5.71 11.12
N GLY A 183 -8.97 6.70 11.71
CA GLY A 183 -8.74 7.16 13.09
C GLY A 183 -9.35 6.25 14.17
N GLY A 184 -9.66 4.99 13.84
CA GLY A 184 -10.19 4.01 14.79
C GLY A 184 -11.51 4.47 15.41
N LEU A 185 -11.61 4.37 16.74
CA LEU A 185 -12.84 4.66 17.51
C LEU A 185 -13.35 6.10 17.32
N THR A 186 -12.49 7.04 17.01
CA THR A 186 -12.87 8.45 16.85
C THR A 186 -13.36 8.80 15.45
N SER A 187 -13.14 7.93 14.46
CA SER A 187 -13.51 8.19 13.07
C SER A 187 -15.03 8.19 12.84
N LYS A 188 -15.44 8.96 11.82
CA LYS A 188 -16.87 9.09 11.48
C LYS A 188 -17.51 7.79 11.01
N LEU A 189 -16.77 6.96 10.29
CA LEU A 189 -17.27 5.65 9.84
C LEU A 189 -17.46 4.71 11.02
N TYR A 190 -16.46 4.61 11.91
CA TYR A 190 -16.56 3.74 13.08
C TYR A 190 -17.73 4.13 13.97
N LYS A 191 -17.82 5.41 14.40
CA LYS A 191 -18.92 5.91 15.20
C LYS A 191 -20.28 5.61 14.58
N SER A 192 -20.42 5.90 13.26
CA SER A 192 -21.72 5.75 12.61
C SER A 192 -22.13 4.30 12.36
N ILE A 193 -21.21 3.45 11.89
CA ILE A 193 -21.57 2.13 11.40
C ILE A 193 -21.49 1.10 12.51
N ARG A 194 -20.49 1.22 13.41
CA ARG A 194 -20.31 0.27 14.50
C ARG A 194 -20.98 0.70 15.81
N GLU A 195 -20.76 1.92 16.31
CA GLU A 195 -21.30 2.34 17.59
C GLU A 195 -22.79 2.70 17.53
N GLU A 196 -23.16 3.63 16.64
CA GLU A 196 -24.55 4.13 16.57
C GLU A 196 -25.53 3.12 16.00
N ASN A 197 -25.10 2.25 15.09
CA ASN A 197 -25.97 1.33 14.35
C ASN A 197 -25.66 -0.15 14.55
N SER A 198 -24.56 -0.55 15.14
CA SER A 198 -24.15 -1.94 15.41
C SER A 198 -24.17 -2.84 14.16
N LEU A 199 -23.76 -2.30 12.96
CA LEU A 199 -23.90 -2.99 11.70
C LEU A 199 -22.70 -3.84 11.32
N CYS A 200 -21.53 -3.65 11.94
CA CYS A 200 -20.31 -4.31 11.51
C CYS A 200 -19.43 -4.79 12.67
N TYR A 201 -18.63 -5.79 12.39
CA TYR A 201 -17.59 -6.31 13.29
C TYR A 201 -16.29 -5.50 13.18
N ALA A 202 -15.92 -5.14 11.96
CA ALA A 202 -14.74 -4.33 11.66
C ALA A 202 -15.04 -3.36 10.53
N ILE A 203 -14.42 -2.18 10.62
CA ILE A 203 -14.47 -1.16 9.58
C ILE A 203 -13.16 -0.38 9.58
N ASN A 204 -12.64 -0.12 8.39
CA ASN A 204 -11.46 0.70 8.19
C ASN A 204 -11.53 1.42 6.85
N SER A 205 -10.82 2.54 6.73
CA SER A 205 -10.53 3.16 5.45
C SER A 205 -9.03 3.29 5.25
N MET A 206 -8.58 3.11 4.02
CA MET A 206 -7.18 3.18 3.62
C MET A 206 -7.03 4.13 2.44
N TYR A 207 -6.12 5.07 2.57
CA TYR A 207 -5.66 5.87 1.45
C TYR A 207 -4.52 5.14 0.73
N LEU A 208 -4.77 4.73 -0.49
CA LEU A 208 -3.85 4.02 -1.37
C LEU A 208 -3.27 5.05 -2.35
N LYS A 209 -2.20 5.72 -1.93
CA LYS A 209 -1.65 6.88 -2.62
C LYS A 209 -1.30 6.58 -4.07
N TYR A 210 -0.51 5.53 -4.31
CA TYR A 210 0.00 5.19 -5.63
C TYR A 210 -1.06 4.61 -6.55
N ASP A 211 -2.08 4.00 -5.99
CA ASP A 211 -3.26 3.53 -6.73
C ASP A 211 -4.26 4.65 -7.02
N GLY A 212 -4.07 5.85 -6.46
CA GLY A 212 -5.00 6.95 -6.59
C GLY A 212 -6.39 6.66 -6.03
N LEU A 213 -6.47 5.89 -4.94
CA LEU A 213 -7.72 5.37 -4.38
C LEU A 213 -7.86 5.65 -2.88
N LEU A 214 -9.11 5.84 -2.46
CA LEU A 214 -9.54 5.64 -1.09
C LEU A 214 -10.36 4.35 -1.04
N MET A 215 -9.99 3.41 -0.19
CA MET A 215 -10.68 2.15 0.02
C MET A 215 -11.38 2.17 1.38
N VAL A 216 -12.65 1.74 1.43
CA VAL A 216 -13.36 1.43 2.67
C VAL A 216 -13.64 -0.06 2.69
N GLN A 217 -13.21 -0.74 3.75
CA GLN A 217 -13.41 -2.18 3.98
C GLN A 217 -14.25 -2.38 5.24
N ILE A 218 -15.27 -3.23 5.14
CA ILE A 218 -16.21 -3.49 6.24
C ILE A 218 -16.50 -5.00 6.31
N SER A 219 -16.39 -5.59 7.50
CA SER A 219 -16.82 -6.97 7.77
C SER A 219 -18.14 -6.92 8.58
N LEU A 220 -19.22 -7.50 8.04
CA LEU A 220 -20.56 -7.34 8.55
C LEU A 220 -21.45 -8.54 8.17
N ASP A 221 -22.70 -8.56 8.64
CA ASP A 221 -23.71 -9.50 8.19
C ASP A 221 -24.30 -9.07 6.85
N GLN A 222 -24.69 -10.02 6.02
CA GLN A 222 -25.23 -9.78 4.66
C GLN A 222 -26.42 -8.83 4.66
N CYS A 223 -27.34 -8.96 5.62
CA CYS A 223 -28.52 -8.11 5.73
C CYS A 223 -28.19 -6.62 5.96
N ASN A 224 -26.99 -6.31 6.48
CA ASN A 224 -26.55 -4.96 6.83
C ASN A 224 -25.84 -4.22 5.66
N VAL A 225 -25.50 -4.91 4.56
CA VAL A 225 -24.69 -4.38 3.44
C VAL A 225 -25.30 -3.10 2.86
N LYS A 226 -26.57 -3.10 2.49
CA LYS A 226 -27.24 -1.93 1.88
C LYS A 226 -27.23 -0.71 2.80
N LYS A 227 -27.46 -0.92 4.10
CA LYS A 227 -27.44 0.17 5.11
C LYS A 227 -26.04 0.71 5.31
N ALA A 228 -25.02 -0.16 5.37
CA ALA A 228 -23.61 0.24 5.49
C ALA A 228 -23.16 1.09 4.29
N ILE A 229 -23.45 0.66 3.06
CA ILE A 229 -23.16 1.44 1.83
C ILE A 229 -23.78 2.85 1.91
N SER A 230 -25.05 2.94 2.32
CA SER A 230 -25.75 4.22 2.46
C SER A 230 -25.06 5.13 3.49
N LEU A 231 -24.65 4.59 4.63
CA LEU A 231 -23.96 5.34 5.70
C LEU A 231 -22.58 5.81 5.28
N VAL A 232 -21.79 4.97 4.59
CA VAL A 232 -20.47 5.35 4.04
C VAL A 232 -20.65 6.57 3.11
N LYS A 233 -21.57 6.49 2.14
CA LYS A 233 -21.87 7.61 1.23
C LYS A 233 -22.33 8.86 1.98
N LYS A 234 -23.22 8.72 2.95
CA LYS A 234 -23.72 9.82 3.77
C LYS A 234 -22.63 10.51 4.56
N LYS A 235 -21.70 9.74 5.18
CA LYS A 235 -20.60 10.32 5.94
C LYS A 235 -19.59 11.03 5.03
N LEU A 236 -19.31 10.50 3.83
CA LEU A 236 -18.51 11.21 2.83
C LEU A 236 -19.17 12.56 2.46
N LYS A 237 -20.49 12.56 2.20
CA LYS A 237 -21.21 13.80 1.89
C LYS A 237 -21.15 14.81 3.03
N LYS A 238 -21.23 14.36 4.29
CA LYS A 238 -21.04 15.21 5.46
C LYS A 238 -19.65 15.85 5.50
N MET A 239 -18.59 15.09 5.22
CA MET A 239 -17.24 15.65 5.09
C MET A 239 -17.16 16.73 4.01
N GLN A 240 -17.77 16.48 2.83
CA GLN A 240 -17.86 17.44 1.72
C GLN A 240 -18.61 18.72 2.08
N ASN A 241 -19.55 18.66 3.01
CA ASN A 241 -20.30 19.81 3.51
C ASN A 241 -19.61 20.50 4.70
N GLY A 242 -18.46 20.00 5.18
CA GLY A 242 -17.76 20.55 6.34
C GLY A 242 -18.41 20.16 7.69
N GLU A 243 -19.21 19.10 7.74
CA GLU A 243 -19.87 18.62 8.96
C GLU A 243 -18.90 17.80 9.82
N PHE A 244 -17.81 18.40 10.22
CA PHE A 244 -16.85 17.92 11.23
C PHE A 244 -16.36 19.09 12.07
N SER A 245 -15.97 18.80 13.32
CA SER A 245 -15.56 19.83 14.28
C SER A 245 -14.07 20.20 14.12
N ASP A 246 -13.71 21.37 14.62
CA ASP A 246 -12.30 21.78 14.71
C ASP A 246 -11.50 20.87 15.65
N MET A 247 -12.14 20.28 16.67
CA MET A 247 -11.52 19.28 17.50
C MET A 247 -11.14 18.01 16.72
N GLU A 248 -12.03 17.48 15.86
CA GLU A 248 -11.72 16.32 15.03
C GLU A 248 -10.57 16.62 14.05
N LEU A 249 -10.49 17.85 13.55
CA LEU A 249 -9.37 18.28 12.69
C LEU A 249 -8.06 18.36 13.48
N ASN A 250 -8.08 18.99 14.66
CA ASN A 250 -6.89 19.12 15.51
C ASN A 250 -6.39 17.75 16.00
N ASP A 251 -7.29 16.84 16.34
CA ASP A 251 -6.95 15.46 16.71
C ASP A 251 -6.26 14.73 15.54
N ALA A 252 -6.76 14.90 14.32
CA ALA A 252 -6.13 14.31 13.13
C ALA A 252 -4.72 14.88 12.89
N ILE A 253 -4.56 16.20 12.95
CA ILE A 253 -3.26 16.88 12.79
C ILE A 253 -2.27 16.38 13.84
N ASN A 254 -2.66 16.39 15.11
CA ASN A 254 -1.81 15.95 16.21
C ASN A 254 -1.38 14.48 16.04
N ASN A 255 -2.31 13.61 15.64
CA ASN A 255 -2.01 12.20 15.41
C ASN A 255 -1.02 12.01 14.25
N MET A 256 -1.15 12.77 13.16
CA MET A 256 -0.20 12.72 12.05
C MET A 256 1.20 13.17 12.51
N ILE A 257 1.29 14.23 13.28
CA ILE A 257 2.57 14.74 13.81
C ILE A 257 3.22 13.71 14.75
N ILE A 258 2.45 13.16 15.70
CA ILE A 258 2.94 12.12 16.62
C ILE A 258 3.42 10.89 15.85
N SER A 259 2.69 10.46 14.81
CA SER A 259 3.09 9.31 13.98
C SER A 259 4.41 9.56 13.24
N LEU A 260 4.65 10.80 12.81
CA LEU A 260 5.93 11.21 12.21
C LEU A 260 7.06 11.19 13.23
N ASP A 261 6.83 11.69 14.45
CA ASP A 261 7.81 11.65 15.53
C ASP A 261 8.20 10.21 15.90
N MET A 262 7.20 9.34 16.08
CA MET A 262 7.42 7.93 16.36
C MET A 262 8.18 7.20 15.23
N SER A 263 8.04 7.66 13.99
CA SER A 263 8.78 7.07 12.86
C SER A 263 10.29 7.32 12.92
N LEU A 264 10.72 8.34 13.66
CA LEU A 264 12.15 8.64 13.85
C LEU A 264 12.87 7.64 14.77
N ASP A 265 12.14 6.86 15.57
CA ASP A 265 12.69 5.80 16.40
C ASP A 265 12.87 4.47 15.64
N ASN A 266 12.50 4.43 14.36
CA ASN A 266 12.54 3.22 13.54
C ASN A 266 13.45 3.41 12.31
N ASN A 267 14.58 2.70 12.28
CA ASN A 267 15.56 2.79 11.19
C ASN A 267 14.95 2.51 9.80
N VAL A 268 14.04 1.54 9.69
CA VAL A 268 13.37 1.22 8.42
C VAL A 268 12.45 2.37 7.98
N ALA A 269 11.73 2.99 8.92
CA ALA A 269 10.89 4.14 8.62
C ALA A 269 11.73 5.35 8.20
N ILE A 270 12.89 5.58 8.83
CA ILE A 270 13.84 6.63 8.43
C ILE A 270 14.33 6.38 6.99
N LEU A 271 14.80 5.18 6.69
CA LEU A 271 15.24 4.82 5.32
C LEU A 271 14.12 5.03 4.30
N ASN A 272 12.91 4.55 4.58
CA ASN A 272 11.77 4.73 3.70
C ASN A 272 11.42 6.21 3.46
N ASN A 273 11.58 7.08 4.45
CA ASN A 273 11.38 8.51 4.26
C ASN A 273 12.35 9.09 3.21
N TYR A 274 13.61 8.67 3.20
CA TYR A 274 14.57 9.09 2.18
C TYR A 274 14.29 8.45 0.81
N VAL A 275 13.90 7.18 0.77
CA VAL A 275 13.49 6.50 -0.48
C VAL A 275 12.34 7.27 -1.13
N PHE A 276 11.27 7.55 -0.39
CA PHE A 276 10.12 8.29 -0.92
C PHE A 276 10.42 9.77 -1.20
N ASN A 277 11.38 10.38 -0.49
CA ASN A 277 11.83 11.71 -0.84
C ASN A 277 12.49 11.75 -2.22
N ILE A 278 13.32 10.76 -2.54
CA ILE A 278 14.04 10.68 -3.82
C ILE A 278 13.10 10.31 -4.98
N TYR A 279 12.24 9.32 -4.78
CA TYR A 279 11.42 8.76 -5.87
C TYR A 279 10.05 9.40 -6.04
N ASP A 280 9.51 10.01 -5.00
CA ASP A 280 8.14 10.50 -4.96
C ASP A 280 8.06 11.97 -4.50
N ASN A 281 9.21 12.65 -4.39
CA ASN A 281 9.31 14.02 -3.88
C ASN A 281 8.56 14.22 -2.55
N LEU A 282 8.43 13.17 -1.73
CA LEU A 282 7.81 13.26 -0.42
C LEU A 282 8.62 14.21 0.46
N PRO A 283 8.05 15.30 0.99
CA PRO A 283 8.79 16.20 1.85
C PRO A 283 9.35 15.47 3.09
N LEU A 284 10.54 15.84 3.54
CA LEU A 284 11.14 15.31 4.76
C LEU A 284 10.24 15.56 5.98
N ILE A 285 10.45 14.78 7.04
CA ILE A 285 9.55 14.70 8.21
C ILE A 285 9.25 16.09 8.79
N GLU A 286 10.27 16.92 9.03
CA GLU A 286 10.06 18.25 9.62
C GLU A 286 9.17 19.14 8.74
N LYS A 287 9.39 19.12 7.43
CA LYS A 287 8.55 19.89 6.51
C LYS A 287 7.11 19.36 6.45
N ARG A 288 6.92 18.04 6.56
CA ARG A 288 5.56 17.47 6.65
C ARG A 288 4.84 17.89 7.92
N LYS A 289 5.55 17.97 9.08
CA LYS A 289 4.97 18.49 10.32
C LYS A 289 4.50 19.93 10.19
N GLU A 290 5.29 20.78 9.49
CA GLU A 290 4.86 22.15 9.20
C GLU A 290 3.58 22.16 8.36
N TYR A 291 3.55 21.42 7.27
CA TYR A 291 2.37 21.32 6.39
C TYR A 291 1.13 20.79 7.13
N PHE A 292 1.28 19.81 8.03
CA PHE A 292 0.14 19.36 8.83
C PHE A 292 -0.42 20.46 9.73
N LYS A 293 0.43 21.30 10.33
CA LYS A 293 -0.01 22.44 11.16
C LYS A 293 -0.74 23.53 10.37
N GLU A 294 -0.48 23.64 9.07
CA GLU A 294 -1.09 24.61 8.19
C GLU A 294 -2.46 24.18 7.63
N ILE A 295 -2.83 22.87 7.76
CA ILE A 295 -4.12 22.38 7.28
C ILE A 295 -5.27 23.07 8.01
N ASN A 296 -6.22 23.52 7.22
CA ASN A 296 -7.47 24.10 7.71
C ASN A 296 -8.70 23.31 7.24
N LYS A 297 -9.86 23.66 7.75
CA LYS A 297 -11.13 23.00 7.44
C LYS A 297 -11.47 23.01 5.97
N ASN A 298 -11.16 24.09 5.26
CA ASN A 298 -11.45 24.20 3.82
C ASN A 298 -10.59 23.25 2.99
N ASP A 299 -9.35 22.96 3.40
CA ASP A 299 -8.49 22.01 2.70
C ASP A 299 -9.10 20.60 2.75
N ILE A 300 -9.60 20.18 3.91
CA ILE A 300 -10.29 18.89 4.08
C ILE A 300 -11.58 18.84 3.25
N ILE A 301 -12.38 19.93 3.22
CA ILE A 301 -13.58 20.03 2.39
C ILE A 301 -13.23 19.91 0.91
N ASN A 302 -12.21 20.63 0.46
CA ASN A 302 -11.82 20.67 -0.95
C ASN A 302 -11.32 19.30 -1.42
N VAL A 303 -10.45 18.65 -0.66
CA VAL A 303 -9.95 17.31 -1.03
C VAL A 303 -11.07 16.28 -1.00
N SER A 304 -12.00 16.36 -0.05
CA SER A 304 -13.13 15.44 0.03
C SER A 304 -14.06 15.48 -1.19
N LYS A 305 -14.19 16.63 -1.85
CA LYS A 305 -14.99 16.78 -3.09
C LYS A 305 -14.35 16.09 -4.30
N LYS A 306 -13.05 15.79 -4.23
CA LYS A 306 -12.29 15.07 -5.26
C LYS A 306 -12.42 13.55 -5.14
N ILE A 307 -13.11 13.05 -4.11
CA ILE A 307 -13.33 11.65 -3.82
C ILE A 307 -14.64 11.21 -4.46
N LYS A 308 -14.57 10.29 -5.43
CA LYS A 308 -15.73 9.81 -6.18
C LYS A 308 -15.84 8.27 -6.13
N LEU A 309 -16.99 7.75 -5.74
CA LEU A 309 -17.24 6.31 -5.72
C LEU A 309 -17.07 5.71 -7.12
N ASN A 310 -16.26 4.65 -7.19
CA ASN A 310 -15.95 3.91 -8.40
C ASN A 310 -16.56 2.51 -8.36
N THR A 311 -16.25 1.73 -7.29
CA THR A 311 -16.59 0.30 -7.22
C THR A 311 -17.19 -0.05 -5.87
N ILE A 312 -18.17 -0.94 -5.89
CA ILE A 312 -18.71 -1.64 -4.71
C ILE A 312 -18.57 -3.13 -4.99
N PHE A 313 -17.86 -3.83 -4.13
CA PHE A 313 -17.71 -5.28 -4.20
C PHE A 313 -18.14 -5.91 -2.88
N THR A 314 -18.88 -7.02 -2.96
CA THR A 314 -19.33 -7.77 -1.79
C THR A 314 -18.93 -9.23 -1.90
N LEU A 315 -18.08 -9.70 -1.00
CA LEU A 315 -17.85 -11.13 -0.80
C LEU A 315 -18.89 -11.62 0.19
N GLU A 316 -19.97 -12.20 -0.35
CA GLU A 316 -21.15 -12.60 0.42
C GLU A 316 -20.83 -13.82 1.29
N GLY A 317 -21.04 -13.66 2.61
CA GLY A 317 -20.95 -14.77 3.56
C GLY A 317 -22.20 -15.66 3.51
N LYS A 318 -22.17 -16.76 4.24
CA LYS A 318 -23.34 -17.58 4.45
C LYS A 318 -24.39 -16.79 5.22
N ASP A 319 -25.64 -16.88 4.80
CA ASP A 319 -26.77 -16.38 5.61
C ASP A 319 -26.78 -17.12 6.95
N SER A 320 -26.73 -16.36 8.04
CA SER A 320 -26.82 -16.87 9.41
C SER A 320 -28.27 -17.08 9.81
#